data_ba2ba0412589ca9cc3259005b40e0ebc
#
_entry.id   ba2ba0412589ca9cc3259005b40e0ebc
#
_cell.length_a   1.000
_cell.length_b   1.000
_cell.length_c   1.000
_cell.angle_alpha   90.00
_cell.angle_beta   90.00
_cell.angle_gamma   90.00
#
_symmetry.space_group_name_H-M   'P 1'
#
loop_
_entity.id
_entity.type
_entity.pdbx_description
1 polymer ?
#
loop_
_entity_poly.entity_id
_entity_poly.type
_entity_poly.pdbx_seq_one_letter_code
_entity_poly.pdbx_strand_id
1 'polypeptide(L)'
;MTGPLSPMLLRLAEEGATGALLRDSGALYLADGVVVHAESPATPGIDVLLTAGGRLPVEVWQEAVDAAGARCRTARHLLEHRRISAAELEISHLGALYDAAFFVLAAGSGPTRFRHGVVHWFGPVRPVRVAEVERETRRRRGLLDALWPYPQLDTAPVVRRRAACLPPVPRRQRALLDLADGVRTPSAIATVLGRPTFHALVDVRRLAAAGHCETPRRAAPPPGQGRPPGRAQEAASAPATADRAGYLPGPPDVGTLRRVLDALEARP
;
A
#
# COMPACT_ATOMS: atom_id res chain seq x y z
N MET A 1 12.37 9.76 17.76
CA MET A 1 11.45 10.78 17.19
C MET A 1 10.02 10.32 17.39
N THR A 2 9.31 10.91 18.36
CA THR A 2 7.99 10.47 18.84
C THR A 2 6.81 11.28 18.29
N GLY A 3 7.03 12.10 17.28
CA GLY A 3 5.96 12.91 16.66
C GLY A 3 4.97 12.08 15.82
N PRO A 4 3.81 12.66 15.47
CA PRO A 4 2.82 12.03 14.62
C PRO A 4 3.40 11.73 13.23
N LEU A 5 2.96 10.62 12.62
CA LEU A 5 3.36 10.26 11.25
C LEU A 5 2.73 11.20 10.22
N SER A 6 1.53 11.71 10.53
CA SER A 6 0.79 12.65 9.69
C SER A 6 -0.01 13.64 10.55
N PRO A 7 0.50 14.86 10.80
CA PRO A 7 -0.24 15.88 11.54
C PRO A 7 -1.61 16.21 10.91
N MET A 8 -1.68 16.20 9.58
CA MET A 8 -2.95 16.43 8.88
C MET A 8 -3.96 15.33 9.16
N LEU A 9 -3.54 14.07 9.20
CA LEU A 9 -4.44 12.95 9.49
C LEU A 9 -5.00 13.03 10.91
N LEU A 10 -4.18 13.43 11.90
CA LEU A 10 -4.65 13.65 13.27
C LEU A 10 -5.68 14.76 13.36
N ARG A 11 -5.42 15.91 12.71
CA ARG A 11 -6.36 17.03 12.66
C ARG A 11 -7.69 16.62 12.04
N LEU A 12 -7.67 15.90 10.93
CA LEU A 12 -8.88 15.38 10.28
C LEU A 12 -9.66 14.42 11.18
N ALA A 13 -8.96 13.63 12.00
CA ALA A 13 -9.60 12.76 12.98
C ALA A 13 -10.29 13.57 14.10
N GLU A 14 -9.64 14.61 14.61
CA GLU A 14 -10.19 15.51 15.64
C GLU A 14 -11.39 16.31 15.12
N GLU A 15 -11.36 16.73 13.86
CA GLU A 15 -12.45 17.42 13.17
C GLU A 15 -13.63 16.50 12.80
N GLY A 16 -13.53 15.18 13.00
CA GLY A 16 -14.55 14.22 12.57
C GLY A 16 -14.71 14.17 11.05
N ALA A 17 -13.64 14.42 10.29
CA ALA A 17 -13.72 14.58 8.85
C ALA A 17 -14.13 13.29 8.14
N THR A 18 -14.96 13.44 7.09
CA THR A 18 -15.30 12.36 6.14
C THR A 18 -14.76 12.70 4.75
N GLY A 19 -13.98 11.79 4.16
CA GLY A 19 -13.34 12.00 2.87
C GLY A 19 -12.11 11.13 2.64
N ALA A 20 -11.32 11.47 1.62
CA ALA A 20 -10.09 10.76 1.26
C ALA A 20 -8.85 11.65 1.42
N LEU A 21 -7.88 11.18 2.19
CA LEU A 21 -6.54 11.76 2.29
C LEU A 21 -5.66 11.09 1.24
N LEU A 22 -5.23 11.87 0.26
CA LEU A 22 -4.48 11.44 -0.92
C LEU A 22 -3.00 11.81 -0.79
N ARG A 23 -2.14 10.87 -1.16
CA ARG A 23 -0.68 11.03 -1.29
C ARG A 23 -0.20 10.31 -2.54
N ASP A 24 1.02 10.56 -2.98
CA ASP A 24 1.60 9.86 -4.14
C ASP A 24 1.68 8.33 -3.92
N SER A 25 1.80 7.90 -2.67
CA SER A 25 1.86 6.50 -2.26
C SER A 25 0.51 5.82 -2.05
N GLY A 26 -0.63 6.54 -2.25
CA GLY A 26 -1.97 5.97 -2.12
C GLY A 26 -2.95 6.86 -1.36
N ALA A 27 -3.99 6.26 -0.79
CA ALA A 27 -5.10 6.95 -0.13
C ALA A 27 -5.48 6.33 1.21
N LEU A 28 -5.95 7.18 2.15
CA LEU A 28 -6.65 6.77 3.36
C LEU A 28 -8.06 7.37 3.31
N TYR A 29 -9.07 6.54 3.50
CA TYR A 29 -10.47 6.97 3.53
C TYR A 29 -10.95 7.07 4.97
N LEU A 30 -11.52 8.22 5.32
CA LEU A 30 -12.05 8.52 6.63
C LEU A 30 -13.58 8.64 6.58
N ALA A 31 -14.23 8.19 7.65
CA ALA A 31 -15.62 8.50 7.95
C ALA A 31 -15.69 8.92 9.41
N ASP A 32 -16.26 10.08 9.68
CA ASP A 32 -16.41 10.65 11.03
C ASP A 32 -15.10 10.59 11.86
N GLY A 33 -13.97 10.92 11.20
CA GLY A 33 -12.65 10.97 11.83
C GLY A 33 -11.95 9.63 12.06
N VAL A 34 -12.56 8.48 11.67
CA VAL A 34 -11.92 7.17 11.75
C VAL A 34 -11.54 6.64 10.37
N VAL A 35 -10.49 5.87 10.27
CA VAL A 35 -10.06 5.26 9.00
C VAL A 35 -10.94 4.05 8.71
N VAL A 36 -11.61 4.07 7.56
CA VAL A 36 -12.51 3.00 7.11
C VAL A 36 -11.92 2.16 5.98
N HIS A 37 -10.96 2.69 5.24
CA HIS A 37 -10.25 1.97 4.18
C HIS A 37 -8.89 2.62 3.87
N ALA A 38 -8.01 1.87 3.24
CA ALA A 38 -6.74 2.37 2.70
C ALA A 38 -6.36 1.63 1.42
N GLU A 39 -5.73 2.34 0.49
CA GLU A 39 -5.23 1.81 -0.77
C GLU A 39 -3.82 2.31 -1.04
N SER A 40 -2.98 1.45 -1.60
CA SER A 40 -1.64 1.80 -2.06
C SER A 40 -1.27 0.96 -3.28
N PRO A 41 -0.62 1.54 -4.30
CA PRO A 41 -0.10 0.78 -5.43
C PRO A 41 1.00 -0.23 -5.03
N ALA A 42 1.58 -0.06 -3.84
CA ALA A 42 2.58 -0.98 -3.31
C ALA A 42 1.97 -2.22 -2.64
N THR A 43 0.64 -2.33 -2.57
CA THR A 43 -0.05 -3.44 -1.90
C THR A 43 -1.14 -4.06 -2.77
N PRO A 44 -1.38 -5.37 -2.64
CA PRO A 44 -2.57 -5.97 -3.21
C PRO A 44 -3.83 -5.31 -2.65
N GLY A 45 -4.81 -5.07 -3.51
CA GLY A 45 -6.14 -4.63 -3.09
C GLY A 45 -6.90 -5.71 -2.32
N ILE A 46 -8.02 -5.33 -1.74
CA ILE A 46 -8.91 -6.26 -1.00
C ILE A 46 -9.44 -7.37 -1.92
N ASP A 47 -9.65 -7.07 -3.20
CA ASP A 47 -10.02 -8.02 -4.25
C ASP A 47 -9.01 -9.15 -4.38
N VAL A 48 -7.73 -8.82 -4.53
CA VAL A 48 -6.64 -9.80 -4.65
C VAL A 48 -6.51 -10.62 -3.36
N LEU A 49 -6.61 -9.99 -2.19
CA LEU A 49 -6.50 -10.68 -0.91
C LEU A 49 -7.64 -11.68 -0.68
N LEU A 50 -8.83 -11.40 -1.19
CA LEU A 50 -9.99 -12.28 -1.08
C LEU A 50 -9.97 -13.38 -2.15
N THR A 51 -9.63 -13.05 -3.40
CA THR A 51 -9.75 -13.98 -4.53
C THR A 51 -8.50 -14.84 -4.71
N ALA A 52 -7.30 -14.27 -4.77
CA ALA A 52 -6.07 -15.02 -4.95
C ALA A 52 -5.73 -15.92 -3.75
N GLY A 53 -6.20 -15.55 -2.54
CA GLY A 53 -6.10 -16.39 -1.33
C GLY A 53 -7.09 -17.55 -1.30
N GLY A 54 -7.96 -17.70 -2.31
CA GLY A 54 -8.95 -18.78 -2.41
C GLY A 54 -10.12 -18.68 -1.43
N ARG A 55 -10.30 -17.51 -0.78
CA ARG A 55 -11.42 -17.28 0.16
C ARG A 55 -12.72 -16.98 -0.54
N LEU A 56 -12.66 -16.35 -1.72
CA LEU A 56 -13.80 -15.95 -2.51
C LEU A 56 -13.53 -16.27 -3.99
N PRO A 57 -14.42 -16.98 -4.71
CA PRO A 57 -14.32 -17.11 -6.17
C PRO A 57 -14.36 -15.75 -6.86
N VAL A 58 -13.61 -15.61 -7.95
CA VAL A 58 -13.52 -14.34 -8.70
C VAL A 58 -14.89 -13.92 -9.24
N GLU A 59 -15.69 -14.88 -9.68
CA GLU A 59 -17.04 -14.65 -10.22
C GLU A 59 -17.98 -14.07 -9.15
N VAL A 60 -17.89 -14.59 -7.92
CA VAL A 60 -18.69 -14.10 -6.78
C VAL A 60 -18.26 -12.69 -6.37
N TRP A 61 -16.96 -12.41 -6.43
CA TRP A 61 -16.43 -11.07 -6.22
C TRP A 61 -16.99 -10.10 -7.26
N GLN A 62 -16.91 -10.46 -8.54
CA GLN A 62 -17.39 -9.62 -9.64
C GLN A 62 -18.90 -9.35 -9.54
N GLU A 63 -19.71 -10.39 -9.26
CA GLU A 63 -21.13 -10.26 -9.00
C GLU A 63 -21.43 -9.25 -7.89
N ALA A 64 -20.69 -9.30 -6.78
CA ALA A 64 -20.87 -8.39 -5.65
C ALA A 64 -20.50 -6.93 -6.01
N VAL A 65 -19.42 -6.72 -6.79
CA VAL A 65 -19.02 -5.40 -7.25
C VAL A 65 -20.08 -4.82 -8.20
N ASP A 66 -20.57 -5.60 -9.15
CA ASP A 66 -21.57 -5.15 -10.12
C ASP A 66 -22.91 -4.82 -9.43
N ALA A 67 -23.32 -5.63 -8.45
CA ALA A 67 -24.59 -5.43 -7.74
C ALA A 67 -24.57 -4.26 -6.74
N ALA A 68 -23.44 -3.98 -6.10
CA ALA A 68 -23.39 -3.09 -4.93
C ALA A 68 -22.28 -2.03 -4.94
N GLY A 69 -21.30 -2.10 -5.86
CA GLY A 69 -20.15 -1.22 -5.88
C GLY A 69 -20.52 0.25 -6.09
N ALA A 70 -21.41 0.55 -7.03
CA ALA A 70 -21.90 1.91 -7.28
C ALA A 70 -22.59 2.56 -6.08
N ARG A 71 -23.11 1.75 -5.13
CA ARG A 71 -23.74 2.20 -3.89
C ARG A 71 -22.81 2.18 -2.69
N CYS A 72 -21.50 1.91 -2.89
CA CYS A 72 -20.51 1.76 -1.83
C CYS A 72 -20.90 0.72 -0.76
N ARG A 73 -21.45 -0.44 -1.17
CA ARG A 73 -21.98 -1.48 -0.29
C ARG A 73 -21.49 -2.89 -0.63
N THR A 74 -20.40 -3.04 -1.37
CA THR A 74 -19.89 -4.36 -1.79
C THR A 74 -19.61 -5.27 -0.60
N ALA A 75 -18.96 -4.76 0.46
CA ALA A 75 -18.72 -5.54 1.68
C ALA A 75 -20.02 -6.04 2.32
N ARG A 76 -21.01 -5.17 2.42
CA ARG A 76 -22.32 -5.49 2.97
C ARG A 76 -23.05 -6.53 2.13
N HIS A 77 -23.01 -6.41 0.80
CA HIS A 77 -23.60 -7.38 -0.13
C HIS A 77 -23.00 -8.78 0.07
N LEU A 78 -21.67 -8.88 0.17
CA LEU A 78 -20.99 -10.16 0.43
C LEU A 78 -21.46 -10.82 1.74
N LEU A 79 -21.68 -10.03 2.79
CA LEU A 79 -22.14 -10.53 4.09
C LEU A 79 -23.62 -10.94 4.05
N GLU A 80 -24.51 -10.11 3.48
CA GLU A 80 -25.94 -10.37 3.38
C GLU A 80 -26.23 -11.63 2.58
N HIS A 81 -25.45 -11.89 1.52
CA HIS A 81 -25.58 -13.09 0.70
C HIS A 81 -24.71 -14.27 1.20
N ARG A 82 -24.12 -14.16 2.40
CA ARG A 82 -23.31 -15.21 3.04
C ARG A 82 -22.20 -15.77 2.14
N ARG A 83 -21.63 -14.92 1.29
CA ARG A 83 -20.54 -15.30 0.38
C ARG A 83 -19.20 -15.41 1.12
N ILE A 84 -19.06 -14.71 2.23
CA ILE A 84 -17.91 -14.75 3.13
C ILE A 84 -18.40 -14.55 4.56
N SER A 85 -17.70 -15.10 5.54
CA SER A 85 -18.00 -14.82 6.95
C SER A 85 -17.56 -13.42 7.37
N ALA A 86 -18.23 -12.83 8.35
CA ALA A 86 -17.87 -11.51 8.87
C ALA A 86 -16.42 -11.48 9.40
N ALA A 87 -15.99 -12.54 10.07
CA ALA A 87 -14.63 -12.64 10.61
C ALA A 87 -13.57 -12.68 9.49
N GLU A 88 -13.79 -13.45 8.43
CA GLU A 88 -12.87 -13.53 7.30
C GLU A 88 -12.79 -12.20 6.54
N LEU A 89 -13.93 -11.54 6.34
CA LEU A 89 -13.97 -10.24 5.71
C LEU A 89 -13.25 -9.19 6.55
N GLU A 90 -13.49 -9.17 7.86
CA GLU A 90 -12.83 -8.24 8.80
C GLU A 90 -11.30 -8.45 8.82
N ILE A 91 -10.83 -9.69 8.93
CA ILE A 91 -9.40 -10.01 8.93
C ILE A 91 -8.75 -9.58 7.61
N SER A 92 -9.39 -9.86 6.49
CA SER A 92 -8.87 -9.49 5.17
C SER A 92 -8.86 -7.98 4.97
N HIS A 93 -9.92 -7.29 5.38
CA HIS A 93 -10.02 -5.84 5.33
C HIS A 93 -8.99 -5.14 6.22
N LEU A 94 -8.84 -5.55 7.48
CA LEU A 94 -7.81 -5.01 8.38
C LEU A 94 -6.40 -5.28 7.84
N GLY A 95 -6.18 -6.46 7.25
CA GLY A 95 -4.94 -6.80 6.57
C GLY A 95 -4.61 -5.82 5.45
N ALA A 96 -5.56 -5.55 4.55
CA ALA A 96 -5.44 -4.60 3.46
C ALA A 96 -5.22 -3.16 3.98
N LEU A 97 -6.05 -2.72 4.94
CA LEU A 97 -6.01 -1.37 5.50
C LEU A 97 -4.63 -1.07 6.13
N TYR A 98 -4.16 -1.93 7.02
CA TYR A 98 -2.86 -1.71 7.68
C TYR A 98 -1.69 -1.87 6.72
N ASP A 99 -1.83 -2.71 5.68
CA ASP A 99 -0.80 -2.88 4.66
C ASP A 99 -0.65 -1.61 3.82
N ALA A 100 -1.75 -1.10 3.28
CA ALA A 100 -1.75 0.13 2.50
C ALA A 100 -1.35 1.35 3.35
N ALA A 101 -1.87 1.49 4.57
CA ALA A 101 -1.53 2.58 5.48
C ALA A 101 -0.03 2.63 5.80
N PHE A 102 0.65 1.49 5.88
CA PHE A 102 2.10 1.43 6.08
C PHE A 102 2.87 2.18 4.99
N PHE A 103 2.45 2.04 3.73
CA PHE A 103 3.06 2.74 2.60
C PHE A 103 2.58 4.19 2.47
N VAL A 104 1.28 4.44 2.63
CA VAL A 104 0.71 5.80 2.54
C VAL A 104 1.32 6.73 3.59
N LEU A 105 1.57 6.24 4.79
CA LEU A 105 2.17 7.02 5.88
C LEU A 105 3.71 6.98 5.88
N ALA A 106 4.34 6.45 4.84
CA ALA A 106 5.80 6.47 4.72
C ALA A 106 6.35 7.89 4.63
N ALA A 107 7.55 8.09 5.16
CA ALA A 107 8.25 9.36 5.00
C ALA A 107 8.55 9.62 3.52
N GLY A 108 8.37 10.87 3.07
CA GLY A 108 8.63 11.23 1.67
C GLY A 108 7.52 10.84 0.68
N SER A 109 6.32 10.47 1.16
CA SER A 109 5.18 10.10 0.30
C SER A 109 4.54 11.29 -0.47
N GLY A 110 5.28 12.36 -0.71
CA GLY A 110 4.82 13.50 -1.48
C GLY A 110 3.82 14.42 -0.76
N PRO A 111 3.21 15.35 -1.50
CA PRO A 111 2.23 16.29 -0.96
C PRO A 111 0.97 15.55 -0.51
N THR A 112 0.37 16.07 0.55
CA THR A 112 -0.86 15.52 1.11
C THR A 112 -2.04 16.42 0.72
N ARG A 113 -3.10 15.82 0.18
CA ARG A 113 -4.36 16.50 -0.18
C ARG A 113 -5.52 15.78 0.47
N PHE A 114 -6.52 16.52 0.90
CA PHE A 114 -7.77 15.94 1.41
C PHE A 114 -8.93 16.31 0.50
N ARG A 115 -9.76 15.34 0.16
CA ARG A 115 -11.01 15.53 -0.59
C ARG A 115 -12.17 15.16 0.31
N HIS A 116 -12.97 16.16 0.68
CA HIS A 116 -14.18 15.97 1.49
C HIS A 116 -15.25 15.18 0.73
N GLY A 117 -16.02 14.39 1.45
CA GLY A 117 -17.17 13.65 0.93
C GLY A 117 -16.86 12.45 0.05
N VAL A 118 -15.59 12.17 -0.24
CA VAL A 118 -15.19 10.99 -1.01
C VAL A 118 -15.26 9.76 -0.12
N VAL A 119 -16.05 8.77 -0.54
CA VAL A 119 -16.20 7.49 0.16
C VAL A 119 -15.64 6.35 -0.69
N HIS A 120 -15.15 5.31 -0.03
CA HIS A 120 -14.64 4.14 -0.73
C HIS A 120 -15.79 3.23 -1.22
N TRP A 121 -15.71 2.77 -2.46
CA TRP A 121 -16.75 1.96 -3.13
C TRP A 121 -17.05 0.62 -2.45
N PHE A 122 -16.07 0.04 -1.76
CA PHE A 122 -16.23 -1.22 -1.04
C PHE A 122 -17.19 -1.10 0.16
N GLY A 123 -17.24 0.09 0.75
CA GLY A 123 -18.00 0.37 1.97
C GLY A 123 -17.23 0.04 3.25
N PRO A 124 -17.71 0.52 4.40
CA PRO A 124 -17.05 0.28 5.68
C PRO A 124 -17.23 -1.17 6.14
N VAL A 125 -16.14 -1.77 6.67
CA VAL A 125 -16.16 -3.09 7.31
C VAL A 125 -15.87 -2.93 8.80
N ARG A 126 -14.65 -2.52 9.11
CA ARG A 126 -14.19 -2.26 10.46
C ARG A 126 -13.49 -0.91 10.52
N PRO A 127 -14.10 0.12 11.10
CA PRO A 127 -13.43 1.39 11.34
C PRO A 127 -12.27 1.27 12.33
N VAL A 128 -11.19 1.99 12.07
CA VAL A 128 -9.96 1.98 12.90
C VAL A 128 -9.60 3.41 13.28
N ARG A 129 -9.30 3.65 14.55
CA ARG A 129 -8.85 4.97 15.01
C ARG A 129 -7.52 5.34 14.38
N VAL A 130 -7.34 6.60 14.02
CA VAL A 130 -6.08 7.11 13.45
C VAL A 130 -4.88 6.77 14.33
N ALA A 131 -4.99 6.92 15.64
CA ALA A 131 -3.92 6.58 16.58
C ALA A 131 -3.52 5.09 16.53
N GLU A 132 -4.45 4.19 16.23
CA GLU A 132 -4.17 2.76 16.06
C GLU A 132 -3.45 2.49 14.75
N VAL A 133 -3.86 3.14 13.67
CA VAL A 133 -3.19 3.04 12.37
C VAL A 133 -1.75 3.53 12.47
N GLU A 134 -1.52 4.67 13.12
CA GLU A 134 -0.17 5.21 13.33
C GLU A 134 0.69 4.29 14.20
N ARG A 135 0.14 3.77 15.31
CA ARG A 135 0.84 2.85 16.20
C ARG A 135 1.27 1.58 15.48
N GLU A 136 0.36 0.97 14.71
CA GLU A 136 0.65 -0.22 13.94
C GLU A 136 1.69 0.04 12.85
N THR A 137 1.60 1.18 12.17
CA THR A 137 2.59 1.59 11.15
C THR A 137 3.99 1.73 11.77
N ARG A 138 4.11 2.36 12.95
CA ARG A 138 5.39 2.45 13.66
C ARG A 138 5.92 1.08 14.09
N ARG A 139 5.04 0.23 14.63
CA ARG A 139 5.38 -1.13 15.02
C ARG A 139 5.93 -1.95 13.85
N ARG A 140 5.30 -1.85 12.68
CA ARG A 140 5.73 -2.53 11.46
C ARG A 140 7.11 -2.06 11.00
N ARG A 141 7.38 -0.76 11.01
CA ARG A 141 8.70 -0.21 10.69
C ARG A 141 9.77 -0.73 11.64
N GLY A 142 9.54 -0.62 12.95
CA GLY A 142 10.47 -1.12 13.94
C GLY A 142 10.76 -2.63 13.79
N LEU A 143 9.74 -3.42 13.43
CA LEU A 143 9.94 -4.85 13.16
C LEU A 143 10.84 -5.09 11.95
N LEU A 144 10.64 -4.37 10.85
CA LEU A 144 11.48 -4.52 9.66
C LEU A 144 12.93 -4.11 9.96
N ASP A 145 13.13 -3.01 10.66
CA ASP A 145 14.46 -2.52 11.03
C ASP A 145 15.19 -3.48 11.99
N ALA A 146 14.46 -4.09 12.92
CA ALA A 146 15.01 -5.10 13.82
C ALA A 146 15.37 -6.41 13.11
N LEU A 147 14.63 -6.79 12.06
CA LEU A 147 14.90 -8.01 11.28
C LEU A 147 16.13 -7.86 10.38
N TRP A 148 16.20 -6.77 9.62
CA TRP A 148 17.32 -6.49 8.70
C TRP A 148 17.27 -5.01 8.30
N PRO A 149 18.18 -4.15 8.75
CA PRO A 149 18.10 -2.68 8.62
C PRO A 149 18.49 -2.17 7.23
N TYR A 150 17.98 -2.77 6.17
CA TYR A 150 18.25 -2.40 4.79
C TYR A 150 16.95 -2.09 4.03
N PRO A 151 16.42 -0.86 4.13
CA PRO A 151 15.15 -0.47 3.51
C PRO A 151 15.13 -0.58 1.98
N GLN A 152 16.29 -0.65 1.33
CA GLN A 152 16.40 -0.87 -0.11
C GLN A 152 15.75 -2.18 -0.58
N LEU A 153 15.69 -3.19 0.30
CA LEU A 153 15.01 -4.46 0.02
C LEU A 153 13.51 -4.32 -0.17
N ASP A 154 12.90 -3.25 0.32
CA ASP A 154 11.45 -3.09 0.29
C ASP A 154 10.94 -2.75 -1.12
N THR A 155 11.78 -2.16 -1.95
CA THR A 155 11.43 -1.72 -3.31
C THR A 155 12.29 -2.35 -4.41
N ALA A 156 13.43 -2.93 -4.07
CA ALA A 156 14.31 -3.58 -5.03
C ALA A 156 13.77 -4.94 -5.48
N PRO A 157 14.11 -5.40 -6.70
CA PRO A 157 13.88 -6.78 -7.11
C PRO A 157 14.53 -7.77 -6.15
N VAL A 158 13.82 -8.86 -5.86
CA VAL A 158 14.29 -9.90 -4.95
C VAL A 158 15.18 -10.86 -5.72
N VAL A 159 16.48 -10.85 -5.42
CA VAL A 159 17.48 -11.72 -6.06
C VAL A 159 17.80 -12.89 -5.14
N ARG A 160 17.56 -14.11 -5.62
CA ARG A 160 17.91 -15.32 -4.88
C ARG A 160 19.42 -15.54 -4.92
N ARG A 161 20.03 -15.72 -3.74
CA ARG A 161 21.44 -16.10 -3.61
C ARG A 161 21.59 -17.62 -3.68
N ARG A 162 22.55 -18.06 -4.48
CA ARG A 162 22.95 -19.47 -4.53
C ARG A 162 24.24 -19.64 -3.71
N ALA A 163 24.17 -20.37 -2.61
CA ALA A 163 25.34 -20.70 -1.79
C ALA A 163 25.24 -22.17 -1.33
N ALA A 164 26.40 -22.81 -1.15
CA ALA A 164 26.48 -24.24 -0.88
C ALA A 164 25.92 -24.66 0.49
N CYS A 165 25.97 -23.74 1.48
CA CYS A 165 25.55 -24.05 2.86
C CYS A 165 24.62 -22.97 3.36
N LEU A 166 23.34 -23.05 2.99
CA LEU A 166 22.29 -22.15 3.51
C LEU A 166 21.41 -22.92 4.50
N PRO A 167 20.90 -22.28 5.55
CA PRO A 167 19.96 -22.90 6.47
C PRO A 167 18.67 -23.31 5.75
N PRO A 168 17.90 -24.30 6.27
CA PRO A 168 16.65 -24.72 5.65
C PRO A 168 15.63 -23.57 5.65
N VAL A 169 14.92 -23.42 4.52
CA VAL A 169 13.89 -22.38 4.35
C VAL A 169 12.55 -22.91 4.82
N PRO A 170 11.84 -22.23 5.73
CA PRO A 170 10.47 -22.56 6.10
C PRO A 170 9.53 -22.61 4.89
N ARG A 171 8.54 -23.53 4.90
CA ARG A 171 7.63 -23.74 3.77
C ARG A 171 6.97 -22.44 3.28
N ARG A 172 6.56 -21.58 4.21
CA ARG A 172 5.94 -20.27 3.89
C ARG A 172 6.87 -19.35 3.09
N GLN A 173 8.17 -19.32 3.44
CA GLN A 173 9.15 -18.47 2.79
C GLN A 173 9.64 -19.07 1.47
N ARG A 174 9.52 -20.40 1.30
CA ARG A 174 9.91 -21.08 0.07
C ARG A 174 9.11 -20.59 -1.13
N ALA A 175 7.77 -20.44 -0.98
CA ALA A 175 6.91 -19.92 -2.04
C ALA A 175 7.33 -18.51 -2.51
N LEU A 176 7.80 -17.67 -1.59
CA LEU A 176 8.35 -16.36 -1.93
C LEU A 176 9.71 -16.51 -2.65
N LEU A 177 10.59 -17.36 -2.13
CA LEU A 177 11.91 -17.56 -2.69
C LEU A 177 11.88 -18.19 -4.10
N ASP A 178 10.86 -18.99 -4.39
CA ASP A 178 10.64 -19.58 -5.72
C ASP A 178 10.22 -18.52 -6.77
N LEU A 179 9.64 -17.40 -6.31
CA LEU A 179 9.30 -16.24 -7.13
C LEU A 179 10.40 -15.16 -7.19
N ALA A 180 11.50 -15.36 -6.45
CA ALA A 180 12.64 -14.43 -6.39
C ALA A 180 13.55 -14.62 -7.61
N ASP A 181 13.14 -14.06 -8.74
CA ASP A 181 13.78 -14.19 -10.06
C ASP A 181 14.75 -13.03 -10.38
N GLY A 182 14.90 -12.07 -9.48
CA GLY A 182 15.71 -10.87 -9.71
C GLY A 182 15.01 -9.76 -10.51
N VAL A 183 13.72 -9.95 -10.83
CA VAL A 183 12.89 -8.97 -11.53
C VAL A 183 11.74 -8.50 -10.64
N ARG A 184 11.07 -9.43 -9.96
CA ARG A 184 9.94 -9.13 -9.09
C ARG A 184 10.36 -8.45 -7.79
N THR A 185 9.68 -7.35 -7.46
CA THR A 185 9.77 -6.70 -6.15
C THR A 185 8.99 -7.49 -5.09
N PRO A 186 9.21 -7.24 -3.79
CA PRO A 186 8.39 -7.84 -2.73
C PRO A 186 6.88 -7.61 -2.91
N SER A 187 6.49 -6.42 -3.38
CA SER A 187 5.10 -6.06 -3.70
C SER A 187 4.53 -6.94 -4.83
N ALA A 188 5.27 -7.09 -5.93
CA ALA A 188 4.85 -7.94 -7.04
C ALA A 188 4.69 -9.41 -6.61
N ILE A 189 5.63 -9.92 -5.80
CA ILE A 189 5.55 -11.28 -5.25
C ILE A 189 4.34 -11.42 -4.32
N ALA A 190 4.07 -10.43 -3.47
CA ALA A 190 2.91 -10.42 -2.57
C ALA A 190 1.60 -10.53 -3.34
N THR A 191 1.46 -9.77 -4.44
CA THR A 191 0.29 -9.82 -5.33
C THR A 191 0.10 -11.21 -5.93
N VAL A 192 1.16 -11.83 -6.47
CA VAL A 192 1.10 -13.19 -7.02
C VAL A 192 0.67 -14.22 -5.96
N LEU A 193 1.16 -14.05 -4.73
CA LEU A 193 0.83 -14.96 -3.63
C LEU A 193 -0.50 -14.65 -2.93
N GLY A 194 -1.22 -13.60 -3.32
CA GLY A 194 -2.46 -13.16 -2.66
C GLY A 194 -2.28 -12.84 -1.17
N ARG A 195 -1.13 -12.23 -0.80
CA ARG A 195 -0.78 -11.93 0.60
C ARG A 195 -0.46 -10.45 0.79
N PRO A 196 -0.68 -9.88 1.98
CA PRO A 196 -0.24 -8.53 2.29
C PRO A 196 1.25 -8.33 2.01
N THR A 197 1.61 -7.19 1.40
CA THR A 197 3.01 -6.85 1.05
C THR A 197 3.91 -6.80 2.29
N PHE A 198 3.40 -6.31 3.42
CA PHE A 198 4.17 -6.31 4.67
C PHE A 198 4.65 -7.70 5.07
N HIS A 199 3.83 -8.74 4.86
CA HIS A 199 4.25 -10.11 5.12
C HIS A 199 5.36 -10.58 4.18
N ALA A 200 5.30 -10.16 2.90
CA ALA A 200 6.37 -10.44 1.95
C ALA A 200 7.66 -9.70 2.34
N LEU A 201 7.58 -8.44 2.79
CA LEU A 201 8.72 -7.69 3.30
C LEU A 201 9.39 -8.37 4.49
N VAL A 202 8.60 -8.83 5.47
CA VAL A 202 9.10 -9.59 6.62
C VAL A 202 9.82 -10.86 6.17
N ASP A 203 9.24 -11.61 5.22
CA ASP A 203 9.84 -12.83 4.71
C ASP A 203 11.12 -12.53 3.90
N VAL A 204 11.14 -11.49 3.05
CA VAL A 204 12.35 -11.05 2.31
C VAL A 204 13.47 -10.64 3.26
N ARG A 205 13.16 -9.83 4.29
CA ARG A 205 14.16 -9.42 5.28
C ARG A 205 14.73 -10.58 6.07
N ARG A 206 13.90 -11.56 6.45
CA ARG A 206 14.36 -12.80 7.09
C ARG A 206 15.24 -13.64 6.17
N LEU A 207 14.85 -13.78 4.91
CA LEU A 207 15.64 -14.50 3.91
C LEU A 207 16.98 -13.81 3.61
N ALA A 208 17.01 -12.48 3.58
CA ALA A 208 18.24 -11.71 3.43
C ALA A 208 19.16 -11.86 4.64
N ALA A 209 18.62 -11.78 5.87
CA ALA A 209 19.35 -12.01 7.10
C ALA A 209 19.94 -13.41 7.18
N ALA A 210 19.22 -14.43 6.66
CA ALA A 210 19.68 -15.82 6.57
C ALA A 210 20.60 -16.09 5.35
N GLY A 211 20.87 -15.10 4.51
CA GLY A 211 21.75 -15.20 3.34
C GLY A 211 21.12 -15.82 2.09
N HIS A 212 19.81 -16.05 2.05
CA HIS A 212 19.09 -16.61 0.90
C HIS A 212 18.80 -15.60 -0.20
N CYS A 213 18.70 -14.30 0.14
CA CYS A 213 18.52 -13.21 -0.81
C CYS A 213 19.70 -12.25 -0.76
N GLU A 214 20.00 -11.63 -1.89
CA GLU A 214 21.00 -10.58 -1.96
C GLU A 214 20.47 -9.30 -1.30
N THR A 215 21.34 -8.61 -0.56
CA THR A 215 21.06 -7.27 -0.08
C THR A 215 21.63 -6.27 -1.10
N PRO A 216 20.80 -5.43 -1.76
CA PRO A 216 21.30 -4.44 -2.68
C PRO A 216 22.33 -3.54 -1.96
N ARG A 217 23.50 -3.38 -2.54
CA ARG A 217 24.48 -2.42 -2.01
C ARG A 217 23.86 -1.03 -2.13
N ARG A 218 23.94 -0.25 -1.05
CA ARG A 218 23.63 1.17 -1.12
C ARG A 218 24.54 1.74 -2.22
N ALA A 219 23.92 2.29 -3.29
CA ALA A 219 24.70 3.01 -4.29
C ALA A 219 25.57 4.01 -3.55
N ALA A 220 26.90 3.90 -3.71
CA ALA A 220 27.79 4.90 -3.17
C ALA A 220 27.34 6.26 -3.75
N PRO A 221 27.28 7.33 -2.95
CA PRO A 221 27.01 8.66 -3.51
C PRO A 221 28.03 8.88 -4.61
N PRO A 222 27.64 9.46 -5.77
CA PRO A 222 28.58 9.73 -6.85
C PRO A 222 29.79 10.46 -6.26
N PRO A 223 31.03 10.10 -6.64
CA PRO A 223 32.21 10.73 -6.13
C PRO A 223 32.09 12.24 -6.34
N GLY A 224 32.24 12.99 -5.26
CA GLY A 224 31.85 14.36 -5.09
C GLY A 224 32.18 15.23 -6.30
N GLN A 225 31.17 15.88 -6.83
CA GLN A 225 31.39 17.17 -7.48
C GLN A 225 31.87 18.14 -6.39
N GLY A 226 33.14 18.37 -6.40
CA GLY A 226 33.78 19.36 -5.53
C GLY A 226 33.01 20.68 -5.63
N ARG A 227 32.54 21.15 -4.49
CA ARG A 227 31.92 22.47 -4.35
C ARG A 227 32.96 23.53 -4.73
N PRO A 228 32.78 24.28 -5.83
CA PRO A 228 33.62 25.45 -6.07
C PRO A 228 33.28 26.53 -5.04
N PRO A 229 34.28 27.30 -4.55
CA PRO A 229 34.01 28.36 -3.60
C PRO A 229 33.31 29.53 -4.28
N GLY A 230 32.36 30.06 -3.58
CA GLY A 230 31.49 31.16 -3.76
C GLY A 230 31.72 32.16 -4.91
N ARG A 231 30.57 32.43 -5.57
CA ARG A 231 30.27 33.77 -6.09
C ARG A 231 28.78 34.00 -6.04
N ALA A 232 28.41 35.04 -5.32
CA ALA A 232 27.07 35.59 -5.35
C ALA A 232 26.84 36.26 -6.70
N GLN A 233 25.65 36.06 -7.28
CA GLN A 233 24.93 37.02 -8.16
C GLN A 233 23.61 36.35 -8.57
N GLU A 234 22.54 36.89 -8.07
CA GLU A 234 21.51 37.68 -8.73
C GLU A 234 20.58 36.97 -9.75
N ALA A 235 19.34 37.15 -9.43
CA ALA A 235 18.09 36.91 -10.09
C ALA A 235 18.08 36.93 -11.63
N ALA A 236 17.41 35.94 -12.22
CA ALA A 236 16.56 36.14 -13.39
C ALA A 236 15.50 35.02 -13.49
N SER A 237 14.29 35.47 -13.58
CA SER A 237 13.08 34.69 -13.79
C SER A 237 13.05 34.05 -15.18
N ALA A 238 12.50 32.82 -15.30
CA ALA A 238 11.46 32.45 -16.23
C ALA A 238 11.30 30.93 -16.36
N PRO A 239 10.16 30.42 -16.82
CA PRO A 239 9.60 29.15 -16.37
C PRO A 239 9.96 28.01 -17.31
N ALA A 240 10.42 26.90 -16.76
CA ALA A 240 10.45 25.63 -17.46
C ALA A 240 9.22 24.82 -17.02
N THR A 241 8.25 24.75 -17.89
CA THR A 241 7.18 23.75 -17.89
C THR A 241 7.79 22.35 -17.97
N ALA A 242 7.99 21.71 -16.83
CA ALA A 242 8.23 20.29 -16.77
C ALA A 242 6.87 19.61 -16.59
N ASP A 243 6.45 18.95 -17.65
CA ASP A 243 5.36 18.02 -17.75
C ASP A 243 5.53 16.94 -16.65
N ARG A 244 4.84 17.13 -15.51
CA ARG A 244 4.72 16.12 -14.47
C ARG A 244 3.52 15.26 -14.85
N ALA A 245 3.80 14.19 -15.57
CA ALA A 245 2.88 13.07 -15.66
C ALA A 245 2.48 12.67 -14.23
N GLY A 246 1.25 13.10 -13.85
CA GLY A 246 0.65 12.73 -12.57
C GLY A 246 0.52 11.21 -12.54
N TYR A 247 1.05 10.59 -11.48
CA TYR A 247 0.84 9.20 -11.18
C TYR A 247 -0.68 8.96 -11.07
N LEU A 248 -1.23 8.29 -12.07
CA LEU A 248 -2.50 7.59 -11.96
C LEU A 248 -2.16 6.23 -11.34
N PRO A 249 -2.87 5.77 -10.28
CA PRO A 249 -2.80 4.36 -9.91
C PRO A 249 -2.98 3.53 -11.17
N GLY A 250 -2.20 2.46 -11.33
CA GLY A 250 -2.21 1.61 -12.52
C GLY A 250 -3.64 1.35 -12.94
N PRO A 251 -3.94 1.28 -14.24
CA PRO A 251 -5.29 1.44 -14.73
C PRO A 251 -6.21 0.52 -13.93
N PRO A 252 -7.19 1.05 -13.20
CA PRO A 252 -8.27 0.22 -12.75
C PRO A 252 -8.80 -0.45 -14.01
N ASP A 253 -9.10 -1.73 -13.93
CA ASP A 253 -9.73 -2.46 -15.01
C ASP A 253 -10.74 -1.55 -15.70
N VAL A 254 -10.66 -1.47 -17.04
CA VAL A 254 -11.45 -0.53 -17.86
C VAL A 254 -12.95 -0.60 -17.49
N GLY A 255 -13.41 -1.77 -17.00
CA GLY A 255 -14.74 -1.96 -16.44
C GLY A 255 -14.99 -1.17 -15.15
N THR A 256 -14.02 -1.02 -14.29
CA THR A 256 -14.14 -0.24 -13.03
C THR A 256 -14.17 1.26 -13.29
N LEU A 257 -13.36 1.74 -14.25
CA LEU A 257 -13.40 3.14 -14.69
C LEU A 257 -14.72 3.51 -15.35
N ARG A 258 -15.26 2.64 -16.19
CA ARG A 258 -16.53 2.86 -16.88
C ARG A 258 -17.68 2.94 -15.87
N ARG A 259 -17.71 2.06 -14.86
CA ARG A 259 -18.71 2.09 -13.78
C ARG A 259 -18.65 3.34 -12.91
N VAL A 260 -17.44 3.85 -12.64
CA VAL A 260 -17.26 5.10 -11.88
C VAL A 260 -17.70 6.31 -12.71
N LEU A 261 -17.41 6.33 -14.01
CA LEU A 261 -17.88 7.37 -14.93
C LEU A 261 -19.41 7.34 -15.08
N ASP A 262 -19.99 6.18 -15.32
CA ASP A 262 -21.45 6.01 -15.42
C ASP A 262 -22.17 6.43 -14.13
N ALA A 263 -21.58 6.15 -12.95
CA ALA A 263 -22.11 6.58 -11.66
C ALA A 263 -21.97 8.09 -11.39
N LEU A 264 -20.98 8.75 -12.00
CA LEU A 264 -20.80 10.22 -11.91
C LEU A 264 -21.73 10.97 -12.88
N GLU A 265 -22.00 10.39 -14.06
CA GLU A 265 -22.92 10.97 -15.06
C GLU A 265 -24.39 10.75 -14.69
N ALA A 266 -24.72 9.75 -13.89
CA ALA A 266 -26.08 9.44 -13.42
C ALA A 266 -26.54 10.29 -12.21
N ARG A 267 -25.75 11.25 -11.75
CA ARG A 267 -26.20 12.23 -10.71
C ARG A 267 -26.79 13.47 -11.37
N PRO A 268 -28.10 13.75 -11.11
CA PRO A 268 -28.74 15.01 -11.50
C PRO A 268 -28.14 16.19 -10.76
#